data_7951f6c652c991c167952f5ab8ebfcb5
#
_entry.id   7951f6c652c991c167952f5ab8ebfcb5
#
_cell.length_a   1.000
_cell.length_b   1.000
_cell.length_c   1.000
_cell.angle_alpha   90.00
_cell.angle_beta   90.00
_cell.angle_gamma   90.00
#
_symmetry.space_group_name_H-M   'P 1'
#
loop_
_entity.id
_entity.type
_entity.pdbx_description
1 polymer ?
#
loop_
_entity_poly.entity_id
_entity_poly.type
_entity_poly.pdbx_seq_one_letter_code
_entity_poly.pdbx_strand_id
1 'polypeptide(L)'
;MKQVEVQYKSSVQINGKCHEDFQEVVEVFAENFDKYNEIGSSLCVVVDGEITVDVWGGYTTEQRTEQWNEDTLSVAFSSTKAALALCAHLLIDREELHPEEKVVKYWPE
;
A
#
# COMPACT_ATOMS: atom_id res chain seq x y z
N MET A 1 22.27 1.34 -0.06
CA MET A 1 21.51 1.40 -1.34
C MET A 1 21.20 2.86 -1.67
N LYS A 2 21.35 3.25 -2.92
CA LYS A 2 21.14 4.65 -3.33
C LYS A 2 19.68 4.88 -3.68
N GLN A 3 18.98 5.71 -2.90
CA GLN A 3 17.65 6.21 -3.23
C GLN A 3 17.72 7.38 -4.21
N VAL A 4 16.81 7.40 -5.15
CA VAL A 4 16.62 8.48 -6.11
C VAL A 4 15.22 9.04 -6.02
N GLU A 5 15.11 10.36 -6.17
CA GLU A 5 13.81 11.02 -6.28
C GLU A 5 13.12 10.58 -7.56
N VAL A 6 11.85 10.18 -7.44
CA VAL A 6 11.04 9.82 -8.60
C VAL A 6 10.25 11.03 -9.07
N GLN A 7 10.47 11.40 -10.33
CA GLN A 7 9.67 12.39 -11.05
C GLN A 7 9.37 11.83 -12.45
N TYR A 8 8.60 10.75 -12.46
CA TYR A 8 8.20 10.12 -13.70
C TYR A 8 6.87 10.71 -14.18
N LYS A 9 6.77 11.04 -15.47
CA LYS A 9 5.56 11.56 -16.08
C LYS A 9 5.02 10.57 -17.10
N SER A 10 3.84 10.03 -16.79
CA SER A 10 2.98 9.31 -17.71
C SER A 10 1.75 10.19 -18.03
N SER A 11 0.53 9.64 -18.11
CA SER A 11 -0.71 10.43 -18.13
C SER A 11 -0.90 11.25 -16.86
N VAL A 12 -0.25 10.84 -15.76
CA VAL A 12 -0.20 11.56 -14.49
C VAL A 12 1.25 11.72 -14.03
N GLN A 13 1.49 12.67 -13.11
CA GLN A 13 2.78 12.80 -12.44
C GLN A 13 2.91 11.73 -11.35
N ILE A 14 4.02 11.00 -11.37
CA ILE A 14 4.42 10.08 -10.30
C ILE A 14 5.52 10.75 -9.48
N ASN A 15 5.36 10.74 -8.18
CA ASN A 15 6.29 11.34 -7.21
C ASN A 15 6.71 10.30 -6.18
N GLY A 16 7.75 10.61 -5.43
CA GLY A 16 8.25 9.77 -4.34
C GLY A 16 9.71 9.43 -4.47
N LYS A 17 10.10 8.29 -3.91
CA LYS A 17 11.48 7.80 -3.88
C LYS A 17 11.53 6.33 -4.24
N CYS A 18 12.58 5.92 -4.91
CA CYS A 18 12.87 4.50 -5.08
C CYS A 18 14.38 4.23 -5.04
N HIS A 19 14.74 3.00 -4.73
CA HIS A 19 16.09 2.52 -4.94
C HIS A 19 16.34 2.34 -6.44
N GLU A 20 17.56 2.63 -6.90
CA GLU A 20 17.91 2.58 -8.33
C GLU A 20 17.62 1.22 -9.00
N ASP A 21 17.73 0.11 -8.25
CA ASP A 21 17.43 -1.24 -8.75
C ASP A 21 15.93 -1.52 -8.91
N PHE A 22 15.06 -0.65 -8.40
CA PHE A 22 13.61 -0.80 -8.41
C PHE A 22 12.90 0.16 -9.38
N GLN A 23 13.63 0.82 -10.28
CA GLN A 23 13.04 1.77 -11.23
C GLN A 23 11.99 1.11 -12.15
N GLU A 24 12.20 -0.13 -12.56
CA GLU A 24 11.22 -0.89 -13.36
C GLU A 24 9.87 -1.04 -12.63
N VAL A 25 9.87 -1.13 -11.31
CA VAL A 25 8.63 -1.18 -10.51
C VAL A 25 7.87 0.13 -10.64
N VAL A 26 8.56 1.25 -10.63
CA VAL A 26 7.96 2.58 -10.81
C VAL A 26 7.40 2.75 -12.22
N GLU A 27 8.08 2.25 -13.23
CA GLU A 27 7.61 2.27 -14.62
C GLU A 27 6.30 1.47 -14.78
N VAL A 28 6.24 0.26 -14.22
CA VAL A 28 5.03 -0.58 -14.23
C VAL A 28 3.90 0.07 -13.42
N PHE A 29 4.21 0.69 -12.28
CA PHE A 29 3.24 1.48 -11.50
C PHE A 29 2.65 2.61 -12.34
N ALA A 30 3.48 3.36 -13.06
CA ALA A 30 3.04 4.45 -13.93
C ALA A 30 2.19 3.96 -15.12
N GLU A 31 2.50 2.78 -15.68
CA GLU A 31 1.72 2.17 -16.76
C GLU A 31 0.26 1.90 -16.39
N ASN A 32 -0.05 1.68 -15.11
CA ASN A 32 -1.43 1.47 -14.65
C ASN A 32 -2.33 2.67 -14.98
N PHE A 33 -1.78 3.87 -14.89
CA PHE A 33 -2.52 5.10 -15.23
C PHE A 33 -2.78 5.24 -16.72
N ASP A 34 -1.85 4.78 -17.55
CA ASP A 34 -1.95 4.87 -19.01
C ASP A 34 -2.80 3.74 -19.62
N LYS A 35 -2.66 2.52 -19.07
CA LYS A 35 -3.22 1.30 -19.68
C LYS A 35 -4.49 0.81 -19.02
N TYR A 36 -4.67 1.07 -17.71
CA TYR A 36 -5.74 0.45 -16.89
C TYR A 36 -6.67 1.46 -16.22
N ASN A 37 -6.63 2.73 -16.63
CA ASN A 37 -7.49 3.80 -16.10
C ASN A 37 -7.38 3.97 -14.56
N GLU A 38 -6.21 3.75 -13.99
CA GLU A 38 -5.97 4.06 -12.58
C GLU A 38 -6.23 5.55 -12.34
N ILE A 39 -6.99 5.89 -11.29
CA ILE A 39 -7.30 7.27 -10.95
C ILE A 39 -6.22 7.86 -10.04
N GLY A 40 -5.93 7.17 -8.97
CA GLY A 40 -4.91 7.54 -8.02
C GLY A 40 -4.49 6.33 -7.20
N SER A 41 -3.22 6.25 -6.88
CA SER A 41 -2.69 5.19 -6.03
C SER A 41 -1.34 5.53 -5.41
N SER A 42 -0.95 4.72 -4.45
CA SER A 42 0.37 4.73 -3.84
C SER A 42 0.89 3.30 -3.70
N LEU A 43 2.20 3.17 -3.71
CA LEU A 43 2.90 1.90 -3.55
C LEU A 43 4.09 2.09 -2.62
N CYS A 44 4.16 1.24 -1.59
CA CYS A 44 5.34 1.14 -0.73
C CYS A 44 5.86 -0.29 -0.74
N VAL A 45 7.16 -0.45 -0.96
CA VAL A 45 7.86 -1.75 -0.91
C VAL A 45 8.98 -1.66 0.11
N VAL A 46 9.01 -2.64 1.01
CA VAL A 46 10.05 -2.78 2.04
C VAL A 46 10.81 -4.07 1.82
N VAL A 47 12.13 -3.99 1.75
CA VAL A 47 13.03 -5.14 1.61
C VAL A 47 14.06 -5.08 2.75
N ASP A 48 14.18 -6.16 3.50
CA ASP A 48 15.10 -6.27 4.64
C ASP A 48 14.97 -5.13 5.67
N GLY A 49 13.74 -4.63 5.87
CA GLY A 49 13.43 -3.55 6.81
C GLY A 49 13.68 -2.15 6.25
N GLU A 50 14.13 -2.01 5.01
CA GLU A 50 14.37 -0.72 4.34
C GLU A 50 13.29 -0.45 3.28
N ILE A 51 12.79 0.79 3.24
CA ILE A 51 11.86 1.23 2.18
C ILE A 51 12.64 1.36 0.88
N THR A 52 12.33 0.50 -0.08
CA THR A 52 12.97 0.49 -1.40
C THR A 52 12.17 1.21 -2.47
N VAL A 53 10.85 1.27 -2.32
CA VAL A 53 9.94 2.06 -3.17
C VAL A 53 8.93 2.75 -2.27
N ASP A 54 8.70 4.03 -2.50
CA ASP A 54 7.63 4.81 -1.88
C ASP A 54 7.18 5.87 -2.90
N VAL A 55 6.12 5.55 -3.62
CA VAL A 55 5.66 6.36 -4.77
C VAL A 55 4.15 6.52 -4.75
N TRP A 56 3.69 7.62 -5.32
CA TRP A 56 2.28 7.94 -5.47
C TRP A 56 2.02 8.78 -6.71
N GLY A 57 0.78 8.80 -7.18
CA GLY A 57 0.38 9.61 -8.31
C GLY A 57 -1.10 9.59 -8.59
N GLY A 58 -1.52 10.43 -9.50
CA GLY A 58 -2.89 10.57 -9.95
C GLY A 58 -3.74 11.50 -9.07
N TYR A 59 -5.00 11.14 -8.91
CA TYR A 59 -6.03 11.98 -8.29
C TYR A 59 -6.84 11.18 -7.28
N THR A 60 -7.49 11.89 -6.35
CA THR A 60 -8.34 11.28 -5.31
C THR A 60 -9.69 10.80 -5.85
N THR A 61 -10.17 11.39 -6.95
CA THR A 61 -11.45 11.06 -7.58
C THR A 61 -11.38 11.10 -9.10
N GLU A 62 -12.39 10.54 -9.76
CA GLU A 62 -12.53 10.58 -11.23
C GLU A 62 -12.65 11.99 -11.79
N GLN A 63 -13.14 12.96 -11.01
CA GLN A 63 -13.24 14.35 -11.40
C GLN A 63 -11.87 15.04 -11.55
N ARG A 64 -10.81 14.43 -11.02
CA ARG A 64 -9.42 14.90 -11.12
C ARG A 64 -9.20 16.34 -10.62
N THR A 65 -9.94 16.72 -9.59
CA THR A 65 -9.86 18.05 -8.98
C THR A 65 -8.84 18.18 -7.88
N GLU A 66 -8.47 17.04 -7.27
CA GLU A 66 -7.51 16.96 -6.17
C GLU A 66 -6.48 15.89 -6.45
N GLN A 67 -5.20 16.26 -6.35
CA GLN A 67 -4.10 15.32 -6.58
C GLN A 67 -3.93 14.34 -5.42
N TRP A 68 -3.57 13.11 -5.76
CA TRP A 68 -3.10 12.15 -4.80
C TRP A 68 -1.71 12.54 -4.32
N ASN A 69 -1.50 12.58 -3.01
CA ASN A 69 -0.21 12.90 -2.38
C ASN A 69 0.25 11.77 -1.44
N GLU A 70 1.39 11.94 -0.80
CA GLU A 70 1.98 10.93 0.10
C GLU A 70 1.08 10.55 1.27
N ASP A 71 0.27 11.49 1.77
CA ASP A 71 -0.61 11.32 2.92
C ASP A 71 -2.07 10.99 2.54
N THR A 72 -2.36 10.80 1.26
CA THR A 72 -3.72 10.50 0.81
C THR A 72 -4.20 9.16 1.36
N LEU A 73 -5.35 9.19 2.02
CA LEU A 73 -6.01 8.01 2.56
C LEU A 73 -7.05 7.46 1.59
N SER A 74 -7.15 6.15 1.52
CA SER A 74 -8.14 5.46 0.71
C SER A 74 -8.82 4.35 1.50
N VAL A 75 -10.04 4.03 1.11
CA VAL A 75 -10.79 2.91 1.71
C VAL A 75 -10.22 1.59 1.19
N ALA A 76 -9.68 0.80 2.11
CA ALA A 76 -9.03 -0.47 1.76
C ALA A 76 -10.01 -1.64 1.54
N PHE A 77 -11.31 -1.47 1.87
CA PHE A 77 -12.32 -2.53 1.79
C PHE A 77 -11.81 -3.85 2.40
N SER A 78 -11.95 -4.97 1.69
CA SER A 78 -11.54 -6.29 2.19
C SER A 78 -10.05 -6.48 2.40
N SER A 79 -9.18 -5.62 1.89
CA SER A 79 -7.75 -5.62 2.23
C SER A 79 -7.52 -5.37 3.73
N THR A 80 -8.48 -4.76 4.41
CA THR A 80 -8.50 -4.62 5.88
C THR A 80 -8.44 -5.97 6.61
N LYS A 81 -8.87 -7.07 5.99
CA LYS A 81 -8.76 -8.41 6.57
C LYS A 81 -7.31 -8.82 6.85
N ALA A 82 -6.37 -8.36 6.05
CA ALA A 82 -4.95 -8.60 6.29
C ALA A 82 -4.49 -7.93 7.59
N ALA A 83 -4.90 -6.69 7.84
CA ALA A 83 -4.61 -5.98 9.09
C ALA A 83 -5.29 -6.67 10.29
N LEU A 84 -6.54 -7.13 10.14
CA LEU A 84 -7.24 -7.90 11.17
C LEU A 84 -6.52 -9.22 11.48
N ALA A 85 -6.03 -9.92 10.47
CA ALA A 85 -5.24 -11.15 10.65
C ALA A 85 -3.94 -10.88 11.41
N LEU A 86 -3.25 -9.78 11.14
CA LEU A 86 -2.07 -9.36 11.91
C LEU A 86 -2.41 -9.12 13.39
N CYS A 87 -3.53 -8.48 13.69
CA CYS A 87 -3.99 -8.30 15.07
C CYS A 87 -4.26 -9.64 15.75
N ALA A 88 -4.91 -10.58 15.07
CA ALA A 88 -5.14 -11.92 15.59
C ALA A 88 -3.83 -12.67 15.86
N HIS A 89 -2.87 -12.62 14.95
CA HIS A 89 -1.55 -13.22 15.14
C HIS A 89 -0.78 -12.61 16.32
N LEU A 90 -0.90 -11.31 16.55
CA LEU A 90 -0.31 -10.65 17.71
C LEU A 90 -0.90 -11.19 19.02
N LEU A 91 -2.22 -11.41 19.07
CA LEU A 91 -2.87 -12.00 20.24
C LEU A 91 -2.49 -13.49 20.44
N ILE A 92 -2.29 -14.22 19.34
CA ILE A 92 -1.81 -15.61 19.37
C ILE A 92 -0.37 -15.65 19.94
N ASP A 93 0.50 -14.77 19.48
CA ASP A 93 1.89 -14.67 19.96
C ASP A 93 1.95 -14.32 21.46
N ARG A 94 0.98 -13.55 21.96
CA ARG A 94 0.84 -13.19 23.37
C ARG A 94 0.10 -14.24 24.21
N GLU A 95 -0.27 -15.37 23.62
CA GLU A 95 -1.04 -16.44 24.25
C GLU A 95 -2.44 -16.00 24.75
N GLU A 96 -2.97 -14.90 24.20
CA GLU A 96 -4.30 -14.35 24.51
C GLU A 96 -5.40 -14.93 23.61
N LEU A 97 -5.05 -15.45 22.45
CA LEU A 97 -5.95 -16.09 21.48
C LEU A 97 -5.36 -17.43 21.04
N HIS A 98 -6.17 -18.49 21.09
CA HIS A 98 -5.79 -19.82 20.66
C HIS A 98 -6.66 -20.25 19.48
N PRO A 99 -6.12 -20.43 18.26
CA PRO A 99 -6.90 -20.73 17.05
C PRO A 99 -7.69 -22.05 17.14
N GLU A 100 -7.21 -23.00 17.93
CA GLU A 100 -7.86 -24.32 18.12
C GLU A 100 -9.04 -24.28 19.13
N GLU A 101 -9.19 -23.19 19.85
CA GLU A 101 -10.28 -23.04 20.83
C GLU A 101 -11.58 -22.64 20.14
N LYS A 102 -12.68 -23.06 20.79
CA LYS A 102 -14.02 -22.67 20.31
C LYS A 102 -14.27 -21.18 20.54
N VAL A 103 -15.00 -20.56 19.62
CA VAL A 103 -15.39 -19.13 19.70
C VAL A 103 -16.12 -18.81 20.99
N VAL A 104 -16.95 -19.72 21.50
CA VAL A 104 -17.69 -19.55 22.76
C VAL A 104 -16.79 -19.30 23.98
N LYS A 105 -15.50 -19.68 23.92
CA LYS A 105 -14.55 -19.37 24.98
C LYS A 105 -14.31 -17.86 25.12
N TYR A 106 -14.31 -17.15 24.00
CA TYR A 106 -14.03 -15.71 23.92
C TYR A 106 -15.32 -14.89 23.82
N TRP A 107 -16.37 -15.48 23.28
CA TRP A 107 -17.68 -14.87 23.11
C TRP A 107 -18.76 -15.85 23.52
N PRO A 108 -19.15 -15.87 24.83
CA PRO A 108 -20.05 -16.88 25.41
C PRO A 108 -21.54 -16.68 25.11
N GLU A 109 -21.96 -15.60 24.43
CA GLU A 109 -23.38 -15.27 24.13
C GLU A 109 -23.95 -16.07 22.95
#